data_ffb4dae33b8e32a2c59f269874237f56
#
_entry.id   ffb4dae33b8e32a2c59f269874237f56
#
_cell.length_a   1.000
_cell.length_b   1.000
_cell.length_c   1.000
_cell.angle_alpha   90.00
_cell.angle_beta   90.00
_cell.angle_gamma   90.00
#
_symmetry.space_group_name_H-M   'P 1'
#
loop_
_entity.id
_entity.type
_entity.pdbx_description
1 polymer ?
#
loop_
_entity_poly.entity_id
_entity_poly.type
_entity_poly.pdbx_seq_one_letter_code
_entity_poly.pdbx_strand_id
1 'polypeptide(L)'
;KCGDQITLRAVNIASRELGLYGISDAIELLPSSSFENTILHPNYPGRWQPVAVEYKHGKPKRNEVDEVQLAAQIMCIEEMYAIHIPYGSFFYGELRHRVNVDITEELRNIVRQCARDMHDIFSKAVIPKAEYGKHCDKCSLKDICMPEMVNNCTSVDNYLTKNLYL
;
A
#
# COMPACT_ATOMS: atom_id res chain seq x y z
N LYS A 1 6.33 -23.50 -9.42
CA LYS A 1 7.77 -23.27 -9.52
C LYS A 1 8.10 -23.02 -10.97
N CYS A 2 8.76 -21.91 -11.29
CA CYS A 2 9.24 -21.61 -12.62
C CYS A 2 10.77 -21.49 -12.54
N GLY A 3 11.49 -22.43 -13.14
CA GLY A 3 12.95 -22.55 -12.93
C GLY A 3 13.27 -22.84 -11.45
N ASP A 4 14.24 -22.13 -10.89
CA ASP A 4 14.66 -22.28 -9.49
C ASP A 4 13.91 -21.34 -8.53
N GLN A 5 13.00 -20.51 -9.03
CA GLN A 5 12.21 -19.55 -8.28
C GLN A 5 10.87 -20.17 -7.84
N ILE A 6 10.41 -19.80 -6.63
CA ILE A 6 9.07 -20.09 -6.13
C ILE A 6 8.28 -18.79 -6.09
N THR A 7 7.06 -18.79 -6.61
CA THR A 7 6.16 -17.64 -6.51
C THR A 7 4.96 -18.03 -5.64
N LEU A 8 4.81 -17.33 -4.54
CA LEU A 8 3.63 -17.37 -3.67
C LEU A 8 2.69 -16.26 -4.12
N ARG A 9 1.40 -16.55 -4.24
CA ARG A 9 0.40 -15.58 -4.71
C ARG A 9 -0.67 -15.35 -3.66
N ALA A 10 -1.20 -14.13 -3.63
CA ALA A 10 -2.26 -13.72 -2.71
C ALA A 10 -1.92 -14.08 -1.26
N VAL A 11 -0.73 -13.69 -0.81
CA VAL A 11 -0.21 -14.03 0.52
C VAL A 11 -0.75 -13.05 1.55
N ASN A 12 -1.40 -13.57 2.59
CA ASN A 12 -1.79 -12.75 3.73
C ASN A 12 -0.55 -12.25 4.47
N ILE A 13 -0.48 -10.95 4.68
CA ILE A 13 0.60 -10.28 5.38
C ILE A 13 0.06 -9.41 6.50
N ALA A 14 0.82 -9.28 7.58
CA ALA A 14 0.44 -8.46 8.71
C ALA A 14 1.66 -7.90 9.44
N SER A 15 1.51 -6.75 10.05
CA SER A 15 2.46 -6.17 11.00
C SER A 15 1.71 -5.76 12.25
N ARG A 16 2.16 -6.24 13.41
CA ARG A 16 1.61 -5.83 14.71
C ARG A 16 2.15 -4.46 15.12
N GLU A 17 3.40 -4.19 14.78
CA GLU A 17 4.04 -2.90 15.05
C GLU A 17 3.32 -1.76 14.32
N LEU A 18 3.00 -1.95 13.05
CA LEU A 18 2.28 -0.96 12.24
C LEU A 18 0.75 -1.03 12.42
N GLY A 19 0.22 -2.10 12.99
CA GLY A 19 -1.21 -2.37 13.05
C GLY A 19 -1.84 -2.56 11.67
N LEU A 20 -1.09 -3.08 10.72
CA LEU A 20 -1.53 -3.30 9.33
C LEU A 20 -1.73 -4.77 9.03
N TYR A 21 -2.70 -5.06 8.17
CA TYR A 21 -2.86 -6.36 7.54
C TYR A 21 -3.34 -6.18 6.09
N GLY A 22 -3.04 -7.14 5.25
CA GLY A 22 -3.43 -7.10 3.85
C GLY A 22 -3.05 -8.36 3.10
N ILE A 23 -3.09 -8.28 1.79
CA ILE A 23 -2.72 -9.36 0.88
C ILE A 23 -1.68 -8.80 -0.10
N SER A 24 -0.51 -9.44 -0.16
CA SER A 24 0.49 -9.18 -1.18
C SER A 24 0.14 -9.96 -2.45
N ASP A 25 0.22 -9.31 -3.61
CA ASP A 25 -0.07 -9.95 -4.91
C ASP A 25 0.82 -11.17 -5.15
N ALA A 26 2.12 -11.00 -4.94
CA ALA A 26 3.07 -12.09 -5.01
C ALA A 26 4.29 -11.85 -4.11
N ILE A 27 4.81 -12.95 -3.58
CA ILE A 27 6.13 -13.02 -2.95
C ILE A 27 6.94 -14.03 -3.74
N GLU A 28 8.01 -13.57 -4.35
CA GLU A 28 8.95 -14.43 -5.05
C GLU A 28 10.07 -14.84 -4.08
N LEU A 29 10.33 -16.13 -4.02
CA LEU A 29 11.38 -16.71 -3.23
C LEU A 29 12.52 -17.08 -4.16
N LEU A 30 13.62 -16.34 -4.07
CA LEU A 30 14.83 -16.58 -4.86
C LEU A 30 15.78 -17.47 -4.09
N PRO A 31 16.42 -18.50 -4.73
CA PRO A 31 17.36 -19.36 -4.05
C PRO A 31 18.56 -18.54 -3.57
N SER A 32 18.99 -18.79 -2.35
CA SER A 32 20.11 -18.07 -1.73
C SER A 32 21.03 -19.03 -1.00
N SER A 33 22.32 -18.73 -1.04
CA SER A 33 23.33 -19.38 -0.20
C SER A 33 23.60 -18.63 1.12
N SER A 34 23.04 -17.43 1.27
CA SER A 34 23.16 -16.63 2.49
C SER A 34 22.30 -17.20 3.61
N PHE A 35 22.77 -17.03 4.84
CA PHE A 35 21.97 -17.26 6.05
C PHE A 35 21.23 -16.00 6.50
N GLU A 36 21.70 -14.84 6.10
CA GLU A 36 21.11 -13.56 6.46
C GLU A 36 19.94 -13.20 5.52
N ASN A 37 18.88 -12.67 6.08
CA ASN A 37 17.70 -12.16 5.36
C ASN A 37 17.06 -13.20 4.42
N THR A 38 17.08 -14.47 4.86
CA THR A 38 16.50 -15.59 4.10
C THR A 38 15.57 -16.41 4.97
N ILE A 39 14.63 -17.08 4.35
CA ILE A 39 13.66 -17.96 5.01
C ILE A 39 13.85 -19.42 4.57
N LEU A 40 13.33 -20.34 5.37
CA LEU A 40 13.15 -21.74 5.00
C LEU A 40 11.71 -21.94 4.48
N HIS A 41 11.55 -22.80 3.49
CA HIS A 41 10.23 -23.18 2.99
C HIS A 41 9.97 -24.65 3.33
N PRO A 42 8.79 -25.02 3.90
CA PRO A 42 8.54 -26.38 4.39
C PRO A 42 8.62 -27.44 3.29
N ASN A 43 8.26 -27.12 2.05
CA ASN A 43 8.18 -28.08 0.94
C ASN A 43 9.35 -27.98 -0.05
N TYR A 44 10.24 -27.02 0.12
CA TYR A 44 11.38 -26.82 -0.80
C TYR A 44 12.67 -26.65 0.01
N PRO A 45 13.66 -27.53 -0.20
CA PRO A 45 14.92 -27.46 0.52
C PRO A 45 15.71 -26.21 0.15
N GLY A 46 16.60 -25.81 1.03
CA GLY A 46 17.46 -24.62 0.85
C GLY A 46 16.92 -23.38 1.51
N ARG A 47 17.63 -22.28 1.27
CA ARG A 47 17.28 -20.95 1.79
C ARG A 47 16.80 -20.07 0.66
N TRP A 48 15.86 -19.21 1.02
CA TRP A 48 15.12 -18.41 0.05
C TRP A 48 15.10 -16.95 0.47
N GLN A 49 15.48 -16.07 -0.44
CA GLN A 49 15.36 -14.63 -0.25
C GLN A 49 13.97 -14.19 -0.76
N PRO A 50 13.11 -13.65 0.09
CA PRO A 50 11.81 -13.13 -0.34
C PRO A 50 11.95 -11.78 -1.04
N VAL A 51 11.19 -11.60 -2.12
CA VAL A 51 11.02 -10.33 -2.83
C VAL A 51 9.52 -10.11 -3.04
N ALA A 52 8.98 -9.01 -2.51
CA ALA A 52 7.60 -8.64 -2.77
C ALA A 52 7.45 -8.10 -4.19
N VAL A 53 6.42 -8.56 -4.90
CA VAL A 53 6.11 -8.15 -6.26
C VAL A 53 4.66 -7.71 -6.33
N GLU A 54 4.45 -6.44 -6.64
CA GLU A 54 3.13 -5.84 -6.86
C GLU A 54 2.85 -5.77 -8.35
N TYR A 55 1.68 -6.27 -8.77
CA TYR A 55 1.26 -6.26 -10.17
C TYR A 55 0.55 -4.95 -10.51
N LYS A 56 1.02 -4.28 -11.54
CA LYS A 56 0.46 -3.01 -12.01
C LYS A 56 -0.06 -3.11 -13.43
N HIS A 57 -1.16 -2.42 -13.69
CA HIS A 57 -1.69 -2.22 -15.03
C HIS A 57 -1.10 -0.96 -15.67
N GLY A 58 -1.02 -0.96 -17.01
CA GLY A 58 -0.56 0.18 -17.80
C GLY A 58 0.96 0.30 -17.90
N LYS A 59 1.43 1.53 -18.14
CA LYS A 59 2.85 1.83 -18.35
C LYS A 59 3.58 2.17 -17.05
N PRO A 60 4.86 1.83 -16.92
CA PRO A 60 5.67 2.24 -15.80
C PRO A 60 5.66 3.75 -15.63
N LYS A 61 5.31 4.20 -14.44
CA LYS A 61 5.45 5.60 -14.00
C LYS A 61 5.87 5.59 -12.54
N ARG A 62 6.69 6.54 -12.16
CA ARG A 62 6.99 6.73 -10.76
C ARG A 62 5.75 7.28 -10.06
N ASN A 63 5.34 6.62 -8.98
CA ASN A 63 4.20 7.01 -8.16
C ASN A 63 4.52 6.73 -6.69
N GLU A 64 4.67 7.79 -5.92
CA GLU A 64 5.00 7.71 -4.49
C GLU A 64 3.98 6.88 -3.69
N VAL A 65 2.69 6.94 -4.06
CA VAL A 65 1.64 6.15 -3.40
C VAL A 65 1.86 4.65 -3.59
N ASP A 66 2.24 4.25 -4.82
CA ASP A 66 2.54 2.85 -5.12
C ASP A 66 3.81 2.38 -4.38
N GLU A 67 4.84 3.25 -4.29
CA GLU A 67 6.08 2.94 -3.56
C GLU A 67 5.80 2.77 -2.05
N VAL A 68 4.96 3.63 -1.45
CA VAL A 68 4.53 3.50 -0.05
C VAL A 68 3.74 2.22 0.18
N GLN A 69 2.83 1.84 -0.74
CA GLN A 69 2.09 0.58 -0.67
C GLN A 69 3.04 -0.63 -0.67
N LEU A 70 3.99 -0.68 -1.60
CA LEU A 70 4.97 -1.76 -1.69
C LEU A 70 5.85 -1.83 -0.44
N ALA A 71 6.29 -0.68 0.07
CA ALA A 71 7.08 -0.60 1.30
C ALA A 71 6.30 -1.11 2.52
N ALA A 72 5.01 -0.75 2.64
CA ALA A 72 4.15 -1.26 3.72
C ALA A 72 4.01 -2.79 3.67
N GLN A 73 3.83 -3.36 2.48
CA GLN A 73 3.80 -4.82 2.30
C GLN A 73 5.12 -5.46 2.73
N ILE A 74 6.25 -4.88 2.32
CA ILE A 74 7.58 -5.38 2.66
C ILE A 74 7.81 -5.32 4.17
N MET A 75 7.47 -4.22 4.84
CA MET A 75 7.61 -4.11 6.30
C MET A 75 6.76 -5.15 7.05
N CYS A 76 5.58 -5.50 6.54
CA CYS A 76 4.80 -6.61 7.08
C CYS A 76 5.54 -7.95 6.91
N ILE A 77 6.10 -8.22 5.73
CA ILE A 77 6.83 -9.46 5.45
C ILE A 77 8.09 -9.55 6.33
N GLU A 78 8.81 -8.46 6.49
CA GLU A 78 10.00 -8.37 7.35
C GLU A 78 9.69 -8.74 8.80
N GLU A 79 8.60 -8.20 9.36
CA GLU A 79 8.17 -8.53 10.72
C GLU A 79 7.76 -10.00 10.84
N MET A 80 6.98 -10.51 9.89
CA MET A 80 6.50 -11.90 9.89
C MET A 80 7.62 -12.92 9.88
N TYR A 81 8.72 -12.63 9.19
CA TYR A 81 9.81 -13.56 9.01
C TYR A 81 11.10 -13.17 9.75
N ALA A 82 11.10 -12.05 10.47
CA ALA A 82 12.26 -11.48 11.16
C ALA A 82 13.50 -11.33 10.24
N ILE A 83 13.29 -10.74 9.07
CA ILE A 83 14.31 -10.51 8.02
C ILE A 83 14.30 -9.06 7.57
N HIS A 84 15.32 -8.66 6.82
CA HIS A 84 15.37 -7.36 6.15
C HIS A 84 15.31 -7.52 4.63
N ILE A 85 14.43 -6.76 3.96
CA ILE A 85 14.22 -6.80 2.53
C ILE A 85 14.54 -5.40 1.95
N PRO A 86 15.68 -5.23 1.27
CA PRO A 86 16.13 -3.92 0.83
C PRO A 86 15.39 -3.37 -0.39
N TYR A 87 14.71 -4.21 -1.17
CA TYR A 87 13.98 -3.80 -2.36
C TYR A 87 12.75 -4.66 -2.60
N GLY A 88 11.80 -4.11 -3.35
CA GLY A 88 10.69 -4.83 -3.95
C GLY A 88 10.58 -4.57 -5.44
N SER A 89 9.53 -5.05 -6.08
CA SER A 89 9.37 -4.87 -7.52
C SER A 89 7.94 -4.56 -7.90
N PHE A 90 7.76 -3.67 -8.89
CA PHE A 90 6.53 -3.59 -9.66
C PHE A 90 6.65 -4.45 -10.92
N PHE A 91 5.61 -5.18 -11.25
CA PHE A 91 5.51 -5.92 -12.50
C PHE A 91 4.35 -5.41 -13.35
N TYR A 92 4.69 -4.82 -14.49
CA TYR A 92 3.73 -4.27 -15.45
C TYR A 92 3.38 -5.35 -16.49
N GLY A 93 2.19 -5.94 -16.33
CA GLY A 93 1.78 -7.12 -17.11
C GLY A 93 1.67 -6.89 -18.61
N GLU A 94 1.19 -5.71 -19.05
CA GLU A 94 1.06 -5.37 -20.47
C GLU A 94 2.40 -5.34 -21.21
N LEU A 95 3.42 -4.80 -20.58
CA LEU A 95 4.75 -4.66 -21.16
C LEU A 95 5.71 -5.78 -20.75
N ARG A 96 5.27 -6.68 -19.85
CA ARG A 96 6.13 -7.69 -19.21
C ARG A 96 7.42 -7.08 -18.65
N HIS A 97 7.28 -5.90 -18.05
CA HIS A 97 8.41 -5.12 -17.56
C HIS A 97 8.41 -5.08 -16.03
N ARG A 98 9.59 -5.30 -15.45
CA ARG A 98 9.81 -5.23 -14.01
C ARG A 98 10.61 -3.97 -13.67
N VAL A 99 10.18 -3.28 -12.64
CA VAL A 99 10.88 -2.13 -12.06
C VAL A 99 11.17 -2.43 -10.60
N ASN A 100 12.42 -2.40 -10.20
CA ASN A 100 12.81 -2.53 -8.81
C ASN A 100 12.69 -1.19 -8.10
N VAL A 101 12.30 -1.24 -6.83
CA VAL A 101 12.16 -0.09 -5.94
C VAL A 101 12.95 -0.37 -4.68
N ASP A 102 13.91 0.50 -4.38
CA ASP A 102 14.69 0.43 -3.15
C ASP A 102 13.83 0.89 -1.97
N ILE A 103 13.80 0.11 -0.90
CA ILE A 103 13.03 0.41 0.31
C ILE A 103 13.92 1.17 1.28
N THR A 104 14.03 2.48 1.03
CA THR A 104 14.87 3.37 1.83
C THR A 104 14.27 3.64 3.21
N GLU A 105 15.09 4.14 4.14
CA GLU A 105 14.60 4.48 5.49
C GLU A 105 13.61 5.66 5.45
N GLU A 106 13.77 6.59 4.50
CA GLU A 106 12.81 7.67 4.27
C GLU A 106 11.43 7.11 3.90
N LEU A 107 11.39 6.13 2.98
CA LEU A 107 10.15 5.49 2.55
C LEU A 107 9.51 4.71 3.71
N ARG A 108 10.31 4.01 4.53
CA ARG A 108 9.85 3.32 5.75
C ARG A 108 9.24 4.31 6.76
N ASN A 109 9.85 5.47 6.92
CA ASN A 109 9.35 6.53 7.81
C ASN A 109 8.00 7.09 7.33
N ILE A 110 7.81 7.24 6.03
CA ILE A 110 6.51 7.62 5.45
C ILE A 110 5.46 6.56 5.78
N VAL A 111 5.75 5.28 5.61
CA VAL A 111 4.84 4.18 5.97
C VAL A 111 4.46 4.25 7.45
N ARG A 112 5.45 4.38 8.35
CA ARG A 112 5.18 4.50 9.80
C ARG A 112 4.30 5.71 10.14
N GLN A 113 4.53 6.84 9.47
CA GLN A 113 3.71 8.03 9.67
C GLN A 113 2.28 7.81 9.17
N CYS A 114 2.10 7.30 7.94
CA CYS A 114 0.78 6.99 7.40
C CYS A 114 0.01 6.01 8.30
N ALA A 115 0.67 4.97 8.81
CA ALA A 115 0.06 4.02 9.72
C ALA A 115 -0.44 4.70 11.00
N ARG A 116 0.38 5.53 11.64
CA ARG A 116 -0.03 6.31 12.83
C ARG A 116 -1.22 7.21 12.54
N ASP A 117 -1.17 7.96 11.45
CA ASP A 117 -2.23 8.92 11.08
C ASP A 117 -3.56 8.19 10.81
N MET A 118 -3.53 7.03 10.13
CA MET A 118 -4.73 6.21 9.92
C MET A 118 -5.31 5.70 11.24
N HIS A 119 -4.49 5.21 12.17
CA HIS A 119 -4.95 4.76 13.49
C HIS A 119 -5.49 5.91 14.33
N ASP A 120 -4.88 7.07 14.26
CA ASP A 120 -5.33 8.29 14.94
C ASP A 120 -6.71 8.73 14.44
N ILE A 121 -6.92 8.78 13.12
CA ILE A 121 -8.21 9.11 12.50
C ILE A 121 -9.27 8.11 12.96
N PHE A 122 -8.94 6.83 12.90
CA PHE A 122 -9.86 5.76 13.28
C PHE A 122 -10.23 5.83 14.77
N SER A 123 -9.24 6.01 15.65
CA SER A 123 -9.46 6.07 17.11
C SER A 123 -10.26 7.29 17.55
N LYS A 124 -10.07 8.42 16.87
CA LYS A 124 -10.81 9.67 17.14
C LYS A 124 -12.22 9.66 16.55
N ALA A 125 -12.55 8.65 15.72
CA ALA A 125 -13.81 8.57 14.97
C ALA A 125 -14.15 9.86 14.19
N VAL A 126 -13.12 10.55 13.70
CA VAL A 126 -13.26 11.78 12.93
C VAL A 126 -13.18 11.46 11.44
N ILE A 127 -14.19 11.86 10.69
CA ILE A 127 -14.14 11.78 9.23
C ILE A 127 -13.31 12.97 8.73
N PRO A 128 -12.19 12.74 8.03
CA PRO A 128 -11.39 13.82 7.46
C PRO A 128 -12.20 14.66 6.49
N LYS A 129 -11.94 15.97 6.47
CA LYS A 129 -12.58 16.86 5.49
C LYS A 129 -12.14 16.46 4.09
N ALA A 130 -13.13 16.24 3.22
CA ALA A 130 -12.84 15.92 1.83
C ALA A 130 -12.29 17.14 1.07
N GLU A 131 -11.20 16.94 0.35
CA GLU A 131 -10.64 17.94 -0.57
C GLU A 131 -11.02 17.59 -2.01
N TYR A 132 -11.87 18.43 -2.63
CA TYR A 132 -12.26 18.22 -4.02
C TYR A 132 -11.10 18.45 -4.97
N GLY A 133 -10.89 17.52 -5.89
CA GLY A 133 -9.85 17.61 -6.90
C GLY A 133 -10.11 16.69 -8.10
N LYS A 134 -9.24 16.75 -9.11
CA LYS A 134 -9.34 15.91 -10.33
C LYS A 134 -9.40 14.41 -10.06
N HIS A 135 -8.87 13.95 -8.94
CA HIS A 135 -8.94 12.54 -8.52
C HIS A 135 -10.38 12.12 -8.17
N CYS A 136 -11.26 13.06 -7.79
CA CYS A 136 -12.65 12.79 -7.46
C CYS A 136 -13.47 12.35 -8.66
N ASP A 137 -13.11 12.75 -9.87
CA ASP A 137 -13.87 12.42 -11.09
C ASP A 137 -13.88 10.91 -11.39
N LYS A 138 -12.89 10.17 -10.90
CA LYS A 138 -12.77 8.72 -11.07
C LYS A 138 -12.85 7.96 -9.74
N CYS A 139 -13.25 8.63 -8.68
CA CYS A 139 -13.34 8.03 -7.35
C CYS A 139 -14.68 7.30 -7.17
N SER A 140 -14.62 6.01 -6.85
CA SER A 140 -15.82 5.21 -6.57
C SER A 140 -16.61 5.65 -5.32
N LEU A 141 -15.98 6.46 -4.47
CA LEU A 141 -16.59 6.99 -3.24
C LEU A 141 -17.14 8.42 -3.42
N LYS A 142 -17.09 9.01 -4.61
CA LYS A 142 -17.48 10.42 -4.84
C LYS A 142 -18.89 10.71 -4.35
N ASP A 143 -19.85 9.84 -4.65
CA ASP A 143 -21.27 10.01 -4.30
C ASP A 143 -21.55 9.86 -2.80
N ILE A 144 -20.71 9.11 -2.08
CA ILE A 144 -20.79 8.95 -0.63
C ILE A 144 -20.05 10.08 0.07
N CYS A 145 -18.87 10.43 -0.43
CA CYS A 145 -17.99 11.46 0.12
C CYS A 145 -18.53 12.87 -0.09
N MET A 146 -19.25 13.10 -1.19
CA MET A 146 -19.85 14.40 -1.58
C MET A 146 -18.88 15.59 -1.40
N PRO A 147 -17.65 15.55 -1.93
CA PRO A 147 -16.60 16.51 -1.61
C PRO A 147 -16.93 17.95 -2.02
N GLU A 148 -17.76 18.13 -3.05
CA GLU A 148 -18.22 19.44 -3.51
C GLU A 148 -19.16 20.10 -2.49
N MET A 149 -20.04 19.31 -1.87
CA MET A 149 -20.99 19.80 -0.87
C MET A 149 -20.29 20.13 0.45
N VAL A 150 -19.38 19.27 0.89
CA VAL A 150 -18.63 19.45 2.16
C VAL A 150 -17.77 20.72 2.13
N ASN A 151 -17.21 21.07 0.98
CA ASN A 151 -16.41 22.28 0.81
C ASN A 151 -17.23 23.55 0.63
N ASN A 152 -18.47 23.44 0.16
CA ASN A 152 -19.38 24.56 -0.10
C ASN A 152 -20.44 24.70 1.01
N CYS A 153 -20.18 24.24 2.23
CA CYS A 153 -21.10 24.44 3.36
C CYS A 153 -21.35 25.93 3.62
N THR A 154 -22.34 26.49 2.94
CA THR A 154 -23.04 27.67 3.44
C THR A 154 -23.72 27.25 4.73
N SER A 155 -23.62 28.08 5.79
CA SER A 155 -24.33 27.79 7.03
C SER A 155 -25.81 27.58 6.73
N VAL A 156 -26.46 26.68 7.44
CA VAL A 156 -27.91 26.44 7.31
C VAL A 156 -28.67 27.76 7.41
N ASP A 157 -28.27 28.65 8.33
CA ASP A 157 -28.85 29.99 8.47
C ASP A 157 -28.74 30.83 7.22
N ASN A 158 -27.57 30.85 6.57
CA ASN A 158 -27.38 31.57 5.30
C ASN A 158 -28.22 30.98 4.17
N TYR A 159 -28.36 29.65 4.13
CA TYR A 159 -29.23 29.00 3.16
C TYR A 159 -30.71 29.33 3.40
N LEU A 160 -31.17 29.24 4.64
CA LEU A 160 -32.55 29.56 5.02
C LEU A 160 -32.88 31.01 4.78
N THR A 161 -31.99 31.93 5.19
CA THR A 161 -32.16 33.39 4.97
C THR A 161 -32.27 33.72 3.50
N LYS A 162 -31.44 33.10 2.66
CA LYS A 162 -31.39 33.38 1.22
C LYS A 162 -32.58 32.76 0.44
N ASN A 163 -33.17 31.66 0.93
CA ASN A 163 -34.18 30.92 0.17
C ASN A 163 -35.59 30.90 0.79
N LEU A 164 -35.73 31.27 2.06
CA LEU A 164 -37.01 31.24 2.78
C LEU A 164 -37.49 32.61 3.27
N TYR A 165 -36.59 33.60 3.36
CA TYR A 165 -36.93 34.95 3.87
C TYR A 165 -36.64 36.03 2.79
N LEU A 166 -37.07 35.75 1.56
CA LEU A 166 -37.22 36.76 0.53
C LEU A 166 -38.49 37.55 0.71
#